data_ed3ace0f586ab12685485341324933fc
#
_entry.id   ed3ace0f586ab12685485341324933fc
#
_cell.length_a   1.000
_cell.length_b   1.000
_cell.length_c   1.000
_cell.angle_alpha   90.00
_cell.angle_beta   90.00
_cell.angle_gamma   90.00
#
_symmetry.space_group_name_H-M   'P 1'
#
loop_
_entity.id
_entity.type
_entity.pdbx_description
1 polymer ?
#
loop_
_entity_poly.entity_id
_entity_poly.type
_entity_poly.pdbx_seq_one_letter_code
_entity_poly.pdbx_strand_id
1 'polypeptide(L)'
;MAQPEPVRLVPGGAVDRPAEQALLAAAAACDGDVDAMVELLRAASGAGSGQDAAPLDLPLTGAGRTREQWELLASVAAQDLSAARVLEPHLDALSILSQAGVPAPAGLLGVYASESGGRTPALRPVPDGPDTAWLLDGEKPWCSLADRCAAAVVTGREADGTRRAVLVDLSHPGVAETDSAWPALGLAPIRTVGLAFDAVPGSAVGGAEWYLRRPGFAWGGIGVAAVWFGGAVGIARTLRNATAARAAAEAEGRGPGPDQIGQAALGRVDRLLHAMAALLARAADDVDAGRLDHGRGMVEADRIRGTVAQLCTEVMDVVGQATGPGPLTGSAAHARAVADLQVYLRQHHGHRDDARLGAALLTGETDGGWTW
;
A
#
# COMPACT_ATOMS: atom_id res chain seq x y z
N MET A 1 -23.93 9.15 -9.96
CA MET A 1 -22.50 9.24 -9.63
C MET A 1 -21.69 8.94 -10.87
N ALA A 2 -20.63 9.70 -11.18
CA ALA A 2 -19.73 9.37 -12.30
C ALA A 2 -19.05 8.02 -11.99
N GLN A 3 -18.82 7.21 -13.03
CA GLN A 3 -18.06 5.96 -12.84
C GLN A 3 -16.64 6.28 -12.34
N PRO A 4 -16.10 5.48 -11.40
CA PRO A 4 -14.74 5.65 -10.93
C PRO A 4 -13.74 5.54 -12.09
N GLU A 5 -12.85 6.51 -12.21
CA GLU A 5 -11.82 6.52 -13.25
C GLU A 5 -10.61 5.69 -12.79
N PRO A 6 -10.21 4.65 -13.52
CA PRO A 6 -8.99 3.92 -13.20
C PRO A 6 -7.73 4.78 -13.42
N VAL A 7 -6.66 4.43 -12.70
CA VAL A 7 -5.32 5.03 -12.86
C VAL A 7 -4.46 4.09 -13.71
N ARG A 8 -3.69 4.65 -14.65
CA ARG A 8 -2.77 3.90 -15.49
C ARG A 8 -1.36 4.50 -15.38
N LEU A 9 -0.38 3.64 -15.30
CA LEU A 9 1.04 4.06 -15.27
C LEU A 9 1.58 4.36 -16.67
N VAL A 10 0.94 3.79 -17.68
CA VAL A 10 1.29 4.04 -19.10
C VAL A 10 0.02 4.42 -19.84
N PRO A 11 0.05 5.48 -20.67
CA PRO A 11 -1.08 5.79 -21.55
C PRO A 11 -1.39 4.59 -22.47
N GLY A 12 -2.62 4.17 -22.51
CA GLY A 12 -3.05 3.04 -23.37
C GLY A 12 -4.52 2.76 -23.18
N GLY A 13 -5.09 1.98 -24.11
CA GLY A 13 -6.52 1.72 -24.18
C GLY A 13 -7.11 1.14 -22.90
N ALA A 14 -8.41 1.34 -22.73
CA ALA A 14 -9.16 0.74 -21.64
C ALA A 14 -9.05 -0.80 -21.73
N VAL A 15 -8.40 -1.39 -20.74
CA VAL A 15 -8.41 -2.83 -20.54
C VAL A 15 -9.57 -3.13 -19.59
N ASP A 16 -10.48 -3.98 -20.00
CA ASP A 16 -11.55 -4.45 -19.12
C ASP A 16 -10.93 -5.40 -18.07
N ARG A 17 -10.99 -4.98 -16.83
CA ARG A 17 -10.48 -5.73 -15.67
C ARG A 17 -11.61 -5.88 -14.65
N PRO A 18 -12.38 -6.96 -14.69
CA PRO A 18 -13.52 -7.15 -13.78
C PRO A 18 -13.15 -7.02 -12.29
N ALA A 19 -11.99 -7.52 -11.90
CA ALA A 19 -11.51 -7.37 -10.52
C ALA A 19 -11.28 -5.90 -10.13
N GLU A 20 -10.73 -5.08 -11.03
CA GLU A 20 -10.55 -3.64 -10.81
C GLU A 20 -11.91 -2.92 -10.67
N GLN A 21 -12.88 -3.25 -11.50
CA GLN A 21 -14.21 -2.66 -11.41
C GLN A 21 -14.89 -2.98 -10.08
N ALA A 22 -14.81 -4.24 -9.62
CA ALA A 22 -15.35 -4.64 -8.32
C ALA A 22 -14.67 -3.89 -7.16
N LEU A 23 -13.33 -3.77 -7.18
CA LEU A 23 -12.56 -3.07 -6.16
C LEU A 23 -12.84 -1.56 -6.16
N LEU A 24 -12.97 -0.94 -7.34
CA LEU A 24 -13.33 0.48 -7.46
C LEU A 24 -14.75 0.74 -6.96
N ALA A 25 -15.70 -0.17 -7.22
CA ALA A 25 -17.05 -0.06 -6.68
C ALA A 25 -17.07 -0.18 -5.15
N ALA A 26 -16.32 -1.12 -4.58
CA ALA A 26 -16.17 -1.24 -3.13
C ALA A 26 -15.51 0.00 -2.52
N ALA A 27 -14.43 0.52 -3.12
CA ALA A 27 -13.78 1.74 -2.66
C ALA A 27 -14.71 2.97 -2.71
N ALA A 28 -15.56 3.07 -3.75
CA ALA A 28 -16.54 4.14 -3.86
C ALA A 28 -17.69 4.02 -2.84
N ALA A 29 -17.93 2.82 -2.30
CA ALA A 29 -18.88 2.57 -1.23
C ALA A 29 -18.31 2.84 0.18
N CYS A 30 -16.99 2.96 0.31
CA CYS A 30 -16.31 3.33 1.56
C CYS A 30 -16.43 4.85 1.77
N ASP A 31 -17.45 5.31 2.48
CA ASP A 31 -17.64 6.73 2.80
C ASP A 31 -17.25 7.04 4.25
N GLY A 32 -15.96 6.93 4.54
CA GLY A 32 -15.40 7.17 5.87
C GLY A 32 -15.28 5.91 6.75
N ASP A 33 -15.56 4.74 6.20
CA ASP A 33 -15.24 3.42 6.75
C ASP A 33 -14.50 2.55 5.71
N VAL A 34 -14.35 1.27 5.95
CA VAL A 34 -13.70 0.32 5.02
C VAL A 34 -14.48 -0.99 4.86
N ASP A 35 -15.70 -1.02 5.36
CA ASP A 35 -16.48 -2.27 5.47
C ASP A 35 -16.74 -2.90 4.09
N ALA A 36 -17.11 -2.10 3.09
CA ALA A 36 -17.36 -2.60 1.74
C ALA A 36 -16.13 -3.27 1.12
N MET A 37 -14.92 -2.72 1.34
CA MET A 37 -13.68 -3.32 0.83
C MET A 37 -13.34 -4.61 1.61
N VAL A 38 -13.48 -4.61 2.92
CA VAL A 38 -13.25 -5.79 3.77
C VAL A 38 -14.19 -6.93 3.37
N GLU A 39 -15.48 -6.65 3.18
CA GLU A 39 -16.49 -7.64 2.78
C GLU A 39 -16.18 -8.22 1.40
N LEU A 40 -15.83 -7.38 0.42
CA LEU A 40 -15.44 -7.84 -0.92
C LEU A 40 -14.26 -8.80 -0.86
N LEU A 41 -13.18 -8.45 -0.15
CA LEU A 41 -11.97 -9.27 -0.07
C LEU A 41 -12.20 -10.58 0.69
N ARG A 42 -13.03 -10.57 1.75
CA ARG A 42 -13.43 -11.77 2.47
C ARG A 42 -14.24 -12.72 1.59
N ALA A 43 -15.22 -12.20 0.86
CA ALA A 43 -16.02 -12.99 -0.07
C ALA A 43 -15.16 -13.59 -1.19
N ALA A 44 -14.27 -12.81 -1.78
CA ALA A 44 -13.39 -13.24 -2.87
C ALA A 44 -12.37 -14.32 -2.44
N SER A 45 -12.01 -14.37 -1.15
CA SER A 45 -11.08 -15.38 -0.58
C SER A 45 -11.77 -16.63 -0.04
N GLY A 46 -13.09 -16.79 -0.24
CA GLY A 46 -13.85 -17.97 0.20
C GLY A 46 -14.24 -17.97 1.68
N ALA A 47 -14.05 -16.87 2.41
CA ALA A 47 -14.44 -16.73 3.82
C ALA A 47 -15.84 -16.13 4.02
N GLY A 48 -16.55 -15.83 2.93
CA GLY A 48 -17.90 -15.28 2.97
C GLY A 48 -18.98 -16.36 3.13
N SER A 49 -20.11 -16.00 3.74
CA SER A 49 -21.28 -16.86 3.91
C SER A 49 -22.06 -17.15 2.60
N GLY A 50 -21.64 -16.60 1.47
CA GLY A 50 -22.25 -16.79 0.14
C GLY A 50 -21.39 -17.71 -0.72
N GLN A 51 -21.92 -18.87 -1.08
CA GLN A 51 -21.25 -19.86 -1.93
C GLN A 51 -21.07 -19.43 -3.42
N ASP A 52 -21.46 -18.20 -3.80
CA ASP A 52 -21.55 -17.75 -5.18
C ASP A 52 -20.60 -16.61 -5.58
N ALA A 53 -19.72 -16.13 -4.68
CA ALA A 53 -18.75 -15.11 -5.06
C ALA A 53 -17.62 -15.72 -5.89
N ALA A 54 -17.54 -15.33 -7.17
CA ALA A 54 -16.39 -15.73 -7.99
C ALA A 54 -15.09 -15.17 -7.40
N PRO A 55 -14.00 -15.97 -7.37
CA PRO A 55 -12.71 -15.47 -6.91
C PRO A 55 -12.26 -14.30 -7.80
N LEU A 56 -11.73 -13.24 -7.16
CA LEU A 56 -11.13 -12.14 -7.90
C LEU A 56 -9.76 -12.58 -8.46
N ASP A 57 -9.56 -12.36 -9.75
CA ASP A 57 -8.23 -12.54 -10.36
C ASP A 57 -7.33 -11.37 -9.96
N LEU A 58 -6.69 -11.48 -8.80
CA LEU A 58 -5.81 -10.46 -8.25
C LEU A 58 -4.37 -10.70 -8.71
N PRO A 59 -3.75 -9.74 -9.42
CA PRO A 59 -2.35 -9.85 -9.82
C PRO A 59 -1.43 -9.80 -8.61
N LEU A 60 -0.34 -10.58 -8.63
CA LEU A 60 0.67 -10.59 -7.57
C LEU A 60 1.98 -9.98 -8.07
N THR A 61 2.64 -9.22 -7.20
CA THR A 61 3.94 -8.60 -7.49
C THR A 61 5.00 -9.66 -7.77
N GLY A 62 5.73 -9.52 -8.87
CA GLY A 62 6.78 -10.44 -9.29
C GLY A 62 6.28 -11.71 -9.97
N ALA A 63 4.98 -11.80 -10.28
CA ALA A 63 4.37 -12.93 -10.99
C ALA A 63 4.05 -12.61 -12.48
N GLY A 64 4.73 -11.64 -13.08
CA GLY A 64 4.54 -11.24 -14.48
C GLY A 64 3.39 -10.24 -14.70
N ARG A 65 2.71 -9.79 -13.63
CA ARG A 65 1.58 -8.84 -13.69
C ARG A 65 1.77 -7.69 -12.69
N THR A 66 3.01 -7.33 -12.36
CA THR A 66 3.33 -6.32 -11.34
C THR A 66 2.76 -4.95 -11.68
N ARG A 67 2.86 -4.52 -12.95
CA ARG A 67 2.28 -3.25 -13.39
C ARG A 67 0.78 -3.20 -13.19
N GLU A 68 0.08 -4.28 -13.49
CA GLU A 68 -1.36 -4.39 -13.30
C GLU A 68 -1.73 -4.28 -11.82
N GLN A 69 -0.99 -4.94 -10.92
CA GLN A 69 -1.22 -4.82 -9.49
C GLN A 69 -1.02 -3.39 -8.99
N TRP A 70 0.04 -2.71 -9.44
CA TRP A 70 0.31 -1.33 -9.00
C TRP A 70 -0.67 -0.33 -9.58
N GLU A 71 -1.16 -0.53 -10.82
CA GLU A 71 -2.27 0.25 -11.38
C GLU A 71 -3.57 0.03 -10.61
N LEU A 72 -3.84 -1.20 -10.19
CA LEU A 72 -4.99 -1.56 -9.36
C LEU A 72 -4.93 -0.85 -8.00
N LEU A 73 -3.79 -0.93 -7.32
CA LEU A 73 -3.55 -0.22 -6.06
C LEU A 73 -3.71 1.30 -6.21
N ALA A 74 -3.14 1.88 -7.25
CA ALA A 74 -3.26 3.31 -7.53
C ALA A 74 -4.70 3.71 -7.86
N SER A 75 -5.45 2.88 -8.60
CA SER A 75 -6.85 3.12 -8.96
C SER A 75 -7.75 3.16 -7.71
N VAL A 76 -7.59 2.18 -6.82
CA VAL A 76 -8.32 2.13 -5.54
C VAL A 76 -7.94 3.32 -4.66
N ALA A 77 -6.65 3.63 -4.54
CA ALA A 77 -6.16 4.76 -3.75
C ALA A 77 -6.64 6.12 -4.25
N ALA A 78 -6.81 6.27 -5.57
CA ALA A 78 -7.35 7.50 -6.16
C ALA A 78 -8.85 7.67 -5.88
N GLN A 79 -9.55 6.59 -5.53
CA GLN A 79 -10.95 6.61 -5.11
C GLN A 79 -11.06 6.79 -3.59
N ASP A 80 -10.36 5.95 -2.82
CA ASP A 80 -10.31 6.01 -1.35
C ASP A 80 -8.99 5.38 -0.83
N LEU A 81 -8.21 6.16 -0.08
CA LEU A 81 -6.91 5.73 0.45
C LEU A 81 -7.03 4.72 1.59
N SER A 82 -8.07 4.83 2.41
CA SER A 82 -8.33 3.86 3.47
C SER A 82 -8.73 2.49 2.89
N ALA A 83 -9.55 2.47 1.84
CA ALA A 83 -9.86 1.23 1.09
C ALA A 83 -8.58 0.62 0.46
N ALA A 84 -7.69 1.45 -0.11
CA ALA A 84 -6.41 0.97 -0.61
C ALA A 84 -5.52 0.41 0.50
N ARG A 85 -5.59 0.96 1.73
CA ARG A 85 -4.83 0.48 2.88
C ARG A 85 -5.39 -0.85 3.46
N VAL A 86 -6.60 -1.25 3.09
CA VAL A 86 -7.10 -2.63 3.30
C VAL A 86 -6.54 -3.58 2.24
N LEU A 87 -6.60 -3.17 0.96
CA LEU A 87 -6.21 -4.00 -0.17
C LEU A 87 -4.69 -4.26 -0.23
N GLU A 88 -3.86 -3.24 0.00
CA GLU A 88 -2.41 -3.30 -0.15
C GLU A 88 -1.76 -4.39 0.72
N PRO A 89 -1.98 -4.44 2.06
CA PRO A 89 -1.36 -5.49 2.88
C PRO A 89 -1.93 -6.88 2.60
N HIS A 90 -3.18 -6.98 2.14
CA HIS A 90 -3.73 -8.26 1.71
C HIS A 90 -3.01 -8.80 0.47
N LEU A 91 -2.79 -7.96 -0.54
CA LEU A 91 -2.02 -8.34 -1.74
C LEU A 91 -0.53 -8.61 -1.42
N ASP A 92 0.06 -7.86 -0.48
CA ASP A 92 1.43 -8.14 -0.03
C ASP A 92 1.50 -9.50 0.69
N ALA A 93 0.55 -9.81 1.58
CA ALA A 93 0.47 -11.13 2.23
C ALA A 93 0.35 -12.25 1.21
N LEU A 94 -0.54 -12.13 0.21
CA LEU A 94 -0.68 -13.11 -0.86
C LEU A 94 0.62 -13.28 -1.66
N SER A 95 1.31 -12.17 -1.99
CA SER A 95 2.60 -12.20 -2.69
C SER A 95 3.70 -12.85 -1.84
N ILE A 96 3.77 -12.57 -0.54
CA ILE A 96 4.70 -13.18 0.41
C ILE A 96 4.48 -14.70 0.47
N LEU A 97 3.24 -15.13 0.68
CA LEU A 97 2.89 -16.54 0.80
C LEU A 97 3.17 -17.29 -0.51
N SER A 98 2.83 -16.72 -1.66
CA SER A 98 3.14 -17.28 -2.98
C SER A 98 4.65 -17.46 -3.18
N GLN A 99 5.46 -16.45 -2.84
CA GLN A 99 6.93 -16.51 -2.96
C GLN A 99 7.54 -17.53 -2.01
N ALA A 100 6.92 -17.79 -0.85
CA ALA A 100 7.36 -18.80 0.10
C ALA A 100 6.82 -20.21 -0.21
N GLY A 101 5.95 -20.38 -1.20
CA GLY A 101 5.29 -21.64 -1.50
C GLY A 101 4.31 -22.09 -0.40
N VAL A 102 3.76 -21.15 0.37
CA VAL A 102 2.80 -21.41 1.45
C VAL A 102 1.38 -21.11 0.96
N PRO A 103 0.43 -22.04 1.09
CA PRO A 103 -0.96 -21.77 0.74
C PRO A 103 -1.55 -20.61 1.56
N ALA A 104 -2.24 -19.70 0.89
CA ALA A 104 -2.94 -18.62 1.57
C ALA A 104 -4.23 -19.14 2.23
N PRO A 105 -4.50 -18.84 3.51
CA PRO A 105 -5.77 -19.16 4.14
C PRO A 105 -6.88 -18.25 3.58
N ALA A 106 -8.13 -18.68 3.77
CA ALA A 106 -9.30 -17.86 3.45
C ALA A 106 -9.39 -16.64 4.37
N GLY A 107 -9.94 -15.54 3.85
CA GLY A 107 -10.19 -14.32 4.60
C GLY A 107 -9.21 -13.19 4.29
N LEU A 108 -9.41 -12.06 4.95
CA LEU A 108 -8.51 -10.92 4.85
C LEU A 108 -7.19 -11.24 5.57
N LEU A 109 -6.07 -10.91 4.95
CA LEU A 109 -4.73 -11.18 5.48
C LEU A 109 -3.99 -9.90 5.84
N GLY A 110 -3.23 -9.95 6.94
CA GLY A 110 -2.35 -8.87 7.39
C GLY A 110 -0.87 -9.19 7.22
N VAL A 111 -0.02 -8.15 7.27
CA VAL A 111 1.45 -8.27 7.36
C VAL A 111 1.94 -7.40 8.51
N TYR A 112 2.46 -8.03 9.55
CA TYR A 112 2.90 -7.35 10.78
C TYR A 112 4.41 -7.55 10.96
N ALA A 113 5.19 -6.67 10.30
CA ALA A 113 6.65 -6.75 10.27
C ALA A 113 7.36 -5.63 11.05
N SER A 114 6.63 -4.63 11.57
CA SER A 114 7.22 -3.52 12.32
C SER A 114 7.88 -4.01 13.61
N GLU A 115 9.08 -3.48 13.92
CA GLU A 115 9.82 -3.71 15.15
C GLU A 115 9.92 -2.41 15.99
N SER A 116 8.94 -1.53 15.89
CA SER A 116 8.93 -0.24 16.58
C SER A 116 9.00 -0.40 18.10
N GLY A 117 9.86 0.41 18.74
CA GLY A 117 10.05 0.36 20.18
C GLY A 117 10.69 -0.92 20.72
N GLY A 118 11.35 -1.71 19.85
CA GLY A 118 12.01 -2.96 20.24
C GLY A 118 11.04 -4.10 20.59
N ARG A 119 9.74 -3.92 20.39
CA ARG A 119 8.73 -4.95 20.65
C ARG A 119 8.64 -5.90 19.45
N THR A 120 9.10 -7.12 19.65
CA THR A 120 9.12 -8.18 18.64
C THR A 120 8.85 -9.50 19.34
N PRO A 121 7.87 -10.31 18.89
CA PRO A 121 7.58 -11.59 19.53
C PRO A 121 8.79 -12.52 19.48
N ALA A 122 9.00 -13.28 20.55
CA ALA A 122 9.92 -14.39 20.58
C ALA A 122 9.32 -15.58 19.83
N LEU A 123 10.16 -16.29 19.07
CA LEU A 123 9.82 -17.48 18.33
C LEU A 123 10.59 -18.67 18.89
N ARG A 124 9.88 -19.75 19.19
CA ARG A 124 10.47 -21.03 19.58
C ARG A 124 9.86 -22.18 18.78
N PRO A 125 10.64 -23.20 18.44
CA PRO A 125 10.11 -24.38 17.77
C PRO A 125 9.02 -25.06 18.62
N VAL A 126 8.02 -25.65 17.95
CA VAL A 126 7.07 -26.53 18.64
C VAL A 126 7.80 -27.81 19.07
N PRO A 127 7.79 -28.19 20.36
CA PRO A 127 8.40 -29.44 20.81
C PRO A 127 7.80 -30.63 20.04
N ASP A 128 8.66 -31.52 19.55
CA ASP A 128 8.28 -32.69 18.76
C ASP A 128 7.40 -32.43 17.51
N GLY A 129 7.33 -31.15 17.11
CA GLY A 129 6.61 -30.71 15.91
C GLY A 129 7.49 -30.69 14.65
N PRO A 130 6.91 -30.44 13.48
CA PRO A 130 7.67 -30.28 12.25
C PRO A 130 8.53 -28.98 12.33
N ASP A 131 9.65 -28.96 11.61
CA ASP A 131 10.58 -27.81 11.55
C ASP A 131 9.93 -26.50 11.07
N THR A 132 8.74 -26.58 10.50
CA THR A 132 7.96 -25.43 10.06
C THR A 132 7.00 -24.90 11.11
N ALA A 133 6.87 -25.56 12.27
CA ALA A 133 5.93 -25.17 13.33
C ALA A 133 6.65 -24.37 14.43
N TRP A 134 6.09 -23.21 14.73
CA TRP A 134 6.62 -22.24 15.69
C TRP A 134 5.58 -21.83 16.70
N LEU A 135 6.00 -21.44 17.89
CA LEU A 135 5.18 -20.77 18.90
C LEU A 135 5.66 -19.34 19.05
N LEU A 136 4.70 -18.41 19.11
CA LEU A 136 4.93 -16.99 19.31
C LEU A 136 4.60 -16.62 20.76
N ASP A 137 5.49 -15.84 21.38
CA ASP A 137 5.29 -15.27 22.70
C ASP A 137 5.75 -13.79 22.71
N GLY A 138 4.95 -12.88 23.29
CA GLY A 138 5.28 -11.47 23.41
C GLY A 138 4.42 -10.55 22.57
N GLU A 139 4.88 -9.35 22.27
CA GLU A 139 4.07 -8.30 21.66
C GLU A 139 4.55 -7.92 20.25
N LYS A 140 3.60 -7.55 19.38
CA LYS A 140 3.81 -6.95 18.06
C LYS A 140 3.07 -5.63 17.95
N PRO A 141 3.76 -4.50 17.74
CA PRO A 141 3.12 -3.20 17.55
C PRO A 141 2.63 -3.01 16.11
N TRP A 142 1.74 -2.05 15.93
CA TRP A 142 1.30 -1.57 14.61
C TRP A 142 0.60 -2.62 13.75
N CYS A 143 -0.27 -3.43 14.36
CA CYS A 143 -1.09 -4.42 13.68
C CYS A 143 -2.38 -3.77 13.16
N SER A 144 -2.32 -3.24 11.94
CA SER A 144 -3.48 -2.61 11.31
C SER A 144 -4.55 -3.63 10.98
N LEU A 145 -5.83 -3.29 11.26
CA LEU A 145 -7.01 -4.13 10.97
C LEU A 145 -6.93 -5.54 11.58
N ALA A 146 -6.28 -5.69 12.74
CA ALA A 146 -6.12 -6.99 13.39
C ALA A 146 -7.47 -7.65 13.74
N ASP A 147 -8.48 -6.85 14.05
CA ASP A 147 -9.87 -7.26 14.30
C ASP A 147 -10.64 -7.66 13.03
N ARG A 148 -10.07 -7.40 11.86
CA ARG A 148 -10.68 -7.69 10.55
C ARG A 148 -9.98 -8.82 9.80
N CYS A 149 -8.70 -9.06 10.07
CA CYS A 149 -7.90 -10.10 9.41
C CYS A 149 -8.18 -11.48 10.01
N ALA A 150 -8.27 -12.50 9.16
CA ALA A 150 -8.36 -13.90 9.59
C ALA A 150 -6.99 -14.43 10.03
N ALA A 151 -5.94 -14.05 9.29
CA ALA A 151 -4.57 -14.45 9.57
C ALA A 151 -3.59 -13.33 9.19
N ALA A 152 -2.37 -13.43 9.67
CA ALA A 152 -1.31 -12.49 9.31
C ALA A 152 0.05 -13.17 9.18
N VAL A 153 0.90 -12.62 8.30
CA VAL A 153 2.33 -12.88 8.30
C VAL A 153 2.96 -12.00 9.37
N VAL A 154 3.49 -12.62 10.42
CA VAL A 154 4.09 -11.94 11.58
C VAL A 154 5.58 -12.22 11.63
N THR A 155 6.42 -11.17 11.77
CA THR A 155 7.85 -11.37 12.02
C THR A 155 8.14 -11.42 13.51
N GLY A 156 8.98 -12.38 13.89
CA GLY A 156 9.48 -12.58 15.25
C GLY A 156 10.97 -12.92 15.26
N ARG A 157 11.54 -13.16 16.44
CA ARG A 157 12.96 -13.50 16.61
C ARG A 157 13.14 -14.76 17.44
N GLU A 158 14.07 -15.62 17.01
CA GLU A 158 14.57 -16.74 17.79
C GLU A 158 15.45 -16.24 18.96
N ALA A 159 15.82 -17.15 19.86
CA ALA A 159 16.63 -16.85 21.03
C ALA A 159 18.04 -16.30 20.69
N ASP A 160 18.58 -16.67 19.54
CA ASP A 160 19.86 -16.17 19.02
C ASP A 160 19.72 -14.84 18.26
N GLY A 161 18.51 -14.27 18.20
CA GLY A 161 18.20 -13.04 17.48
C GLY A 161 17.85 -13.21 15.99
N THR A 162 17.91 -14.43 15.46
CA THR A 162 17.55 -14.74 14.08
C THR A 162 16.09 -14.37 13.80
N ARG A 163 15.84 -13.60 12.74
CA ARG A 163 14.48 -13.22 12.34
C ARG A 163 13.82 -14.30 11.49
N ARG A 164 12.54 -14.55 11.81
CA ARG A 164 11.66 -15.37 10.97
C ARG A 164 10.33 -14.68 10.72
N ALA A 165 9.67 -15.12 9.67
CA ALA A 165 8.26 -14.83 9.43
C ALA A 165 7.44 -16.10 9.62
N VAL A 166 6.26 -15.96 10.22
CA VAL A 166 5.31 -17.05 10.43
C VAL A 166 3.90 -16.58 10.07
N LEU A 167 3.11 -17.49 9.54
CA LEU A 167 1.68 -17.29 9.29
C LEU A 167 0.93 -17.68 10.56
N VAL A 168 0.14 -16.76 11.10
CA VAL A 168 -0.58 -16.89 12.37
C VAL A 168 -2.07 -16.73 12.13
N ASP A 169 -2.87 -17.62 12.70
CA ASP A 169 -4.33 -17.47 12.82
C ASP A 169 -4.65 -16.46 13.92
N LEU A 170 -5.26 -15.33 13.56
CA LEU A 170 -5.58 -14.26 14.51
C LEU A 170 -6.81 -14.55 15.37
N SER A 171 -7.58 -15.60 15.07
CA SER A 171 -8.70 -16.07 15.90
C SER A 171 -8.27 -16.95 17.08
N HIS A 172 -6.98 -17.31 17.15
CA HIS A 172 -6.45 -18.16 18.21
C HIS A 172 -6.64 -17.49 19.59
N PRO A 173 -7.10 -18.22 20.63
CA PRO A 173 -7.39 -17.64 21.94
C PRO A 173 -6.18 -17.03 22.66
N GLY A 174 -4.96 -17.38 22.28
CA GLY A 174 -3.72 -16.77 22.76
C GLY A 174 -3.36 -15.43 22.10
N VAL A 175 -4.16 -14.96 21.13
CA VAL A 175 -4.00 -13.63 20.52
C VAL A 175 -4.90 -12.65 21.25
N ALA A 176 -4.33 -11.59 21.77
CA ALA A 176 -5.08 -10.52 22.44
C ALA A 176 -4.60 -9.15 21.94
N GLU A 177 -5.54 -8.19 21.85
CA GLU A 177 -5.17 -6.81 21.59
C GLU A 177 -4.53 -6.20 22.85
N THR A 178 -3.50 -5.40 22.62
CA THR A 178 -2.94 -4.56 23.68
C THR A 178 -3.57 -3.16 23.60
N ASP A 179 -3.59 -2.46 24.73
CA ASP A 179 -4.09 -1.08 24.80
C ASP A 179 -3.29 -0.20 23.86
N SER A 180 -3.90 0.21 22.75
CA SER A 180 -3.34 1.17 21.81
C SER A 180 -4.43 2.14 21.35
N ALA A 181 -4.22 3.41 21.64
CA ALA A 181 -5.04 4.47 21.07
C ALA A 181 -4.60 4.72 19.62
N TRP A 182 -5.58 4.87 18.73
CA TRP A 182 -5.36 5.30 17.36
C TRP A 182 -6.03 6.66 17.13
N PRO A 183 -5.41 7.77 17.60
CA PRO A 183 -6.01 9.12 17.53
C PRO A 183 -5.78 9.79 16.16
N ALA A 184 -5.30 9.06 15.16
CA ALA A 184 -4.98 9.61 13.86
C ALA A 184 -6.23 10.11 13.14
N LEU A 185 -6.16 11.32 12.58
CA LEU A 185 -7.21 11.87 11.72
C LEU A 185 -7.12 11.29 10.29
N GLY A 186 -5.91 11.05 9.79
CA GLY A 186 -5.69 10.36 8.53
C GLY A 186 -5.63 8.86 8.74
N LEU A 187 -6.16 8.10 7.78
CA LEU A 187 -6.35 6.66 7.89
C LEU A 187 -7.13 6.24 9.16
N ALA A 188 -8.06 7.09 9.57
CA ALA A 188 -8.85 6.87 10.78
C ALA A 188 -9.59 5.52 10.79
N PRO A 189 -10.19 5.05 9.68
CA PRO A 189 -10.86 3.74 9.62
C PRO A 189 -9.88 2.55 9.71
N ILE A 190 -8.58 2.77 9.53
CA ILE A 190 -7.56 1.72 9.61
C ILE A 190 -7.12 1.57 11.06
N ARG A 191 -8.00 0.99 11.89
CA ARG A 191 -7.69 0.75 13.29
C ARG A 191 -6.39 -0.03 13.43
N THR A 192 -5.43 0.54 14.15
CA THR A 192 -4.09 -0.03 14.32
C THR A 192 -3.82 -0.21 15.80
N VAL A 193 -3.61 -1.46 16.22
CA VAL A 193 -3.41 -1.87 17.61
C VAL A 193 -2.07 -2.58 17.78
N GLY A 194 -1.66 -2.84 19.00
CA GLY A 194 -0.68 -3.87 19.31
C GLY A 194 -1.37 -5.23 19.50
N LEU A 195 -0.66 -6.30 19.22
CA LEU A 195 -1.08 -7.66 19.56
C LEU A 195 -0.12 -8.29 20.55
N ALA A 196 -0.67 -8.98 21.55
CA ALA A 196 0.06 -9.87 22.43
C ALA A 196 -0.21 -11.32 21.99
N PHE A 197 0.82 -12.14 22.04
CA PHE A 197 0.79 -13.56 21.73
C PHE A 197 1.22 -14.34 22.97
N ASP A 198 0.44 -15.36 23.33
CA ASP A 198 0.72 -16.30 24.42
C ASP A 198 0.72 -17.71 23.85
N ALA A 199 1.93 -18.23 23.61
CA ALA A 199 2.18 -19.54 23.01
C ALA A 199 1.34 -19.80 21.73
N VAL A 200 1.17 -18.79 20.88
CA VAL A 200 0.34 -18.89 19.67
C VAL A 200 1.09 -19.67 18.59
N PRO A 201 0.48 -20.75 18.03
CA PRO A 201 1.10 -21.50 16.97
C PRO A 201 1.14 -20.71 15.65
N GLY A 202 2.23 -20.87 14.90
CA GLY A 202 2.40 -20.30 13.57
C GLY A 202 3.18 -21.25 12.66
N SER A 203 2.91 -21.13 11.36
CA SER A 203 3.62 -21.88 10.32
C SER A 203 4.71 -21.03 9.69
N ALA A 204 5.91 -21.57 9.49
CA ALA A 204 7.02 -20.84 8.88
C ALA A 204 6.66 -20.31 7.48
N VAL A 205 7.05 -19.06 7.21
CA VAL A 205 6.96 -18.42 5.89
C VAL A 205 8.38 -18.11 5.43
N GLY A 206 8.92 -18.98 4.60
CA GLY A 206 10.34 -18.97 4.23
C GLY A 206 11.28 -19.41 5.36
N GLY A 207 12.58 -19.30 5.12
CA GLY A 207 13.63 -19.67 6.07
C GLY A 207 14.06 -18.54 7.00
N ALA A 208 15.16 -18.76 7.74
CA ALA A 208 15.83 -17.77 8.56
C ALA A 208 16.24 -16.54 7.73
N GLU A 209 15.95 -15.32 8.22
CA GLU A 209 16.23 -14.03 7.58
C GLU A 209 15.58 -13.86 6.17
N TRP A 210 14.81 -14.83 5.68
CA TRP A 210 14.25 -14.83 4.33
C TRP A 210 13.34 -13.61 4.08
N TYR A 211 12.53 -13.21 5.06
CA TYR A 211 11.53 -12.15 4.91
C TYR A 211 12.14 -10.84 4.37
N LEU A 212 13.27 -10.41 4.93
CA LEU A 212 13.96 -9.19 4.50
C LEU A 212 14.85 -9.40 3.27
N ARG A 213 15.35 -10.64 3.08
CA ARG A 213 16.30 -10.95 1.99
C ARG A 213 15.62 -11.32 0.68
N ARG A 214 14.32 -11.67 0.70
CA ARG A 214 13.59 -11.93 -0.53
C ARG A 214 13.54 -10.66 -1.40
N PRO A 215 13.70 -10.77 -2.74
CA PRO A 215 13.55 -9.60 -3.63
C PRO A 215 12.20 -8.91 -3.46
N GLY A 216 11.15 -9.67 -3.22
CA GLY A 216 9.79 -9.17 -3.02
C GLY A 216 9.61 -8.21 -1.84
N PHE A 217 10.57 -8.14 -0.88
CA PHE A 217 10.52 -7.13 0.19
C PHE A 217 10.66 -5.72 -0.38
N ALA A 218 11.63 -5.52 -1.28
CA ALA A 218 11.80 -4.25 -1.99
C ALA A 218 10.61 -3.94 -2.90
N TRP A 219 10.11 -4.95 -3.61
CA TRP A 219 8.97 -4.80 -4.54
C TRP A 219 7.68 -4.38 -3.84
N GLY A 220 7.38 -4.97 -2.67
CA GLY A 220 6.26 -4.56 -1.82
C GLY A 220 6.39 -3.09 -1.38
N GLY A 221 7.61 -2.68 -1.02
CA GLY A 221 7.92 -1.28 -0.71
C GLY A 221 7.62 -0.32 -1.87
N ILE A 222 7.93 -0.70 -3.11
CA ILE A 222 7.58 0.10 -4.31
C ILE A 222 6.07 0.08 -4.54
N GLY A 223 5.39 -1.05 -4.30
CA GLY A 223 3.93 -1.15 -4.37
C GLY A 223 3.21 -0.16 -3.45
N VAL A 224 3.74 0.07 -2.25
CA VAL A 224 3.24 1.14 -1.36
C VAL A 224 3.38 2.53 -2.00
N ALA A 225 4.47 2.81 -2.73
CA ALA A 225 4.62 4.08 -3.44
C ALA A 225 3.58 4.24 -4.57
N ALA A 226 3.13 3.13 -5.20
CA ALA A 226 2.01 3.18 -6.16
C ALA A 226 0.68 3.57 -5.48
N VAL A 227 0.45 3.15 -4.22
CA VAL A 227 -0.70 3.62 -3.44
C VAL A 227 -0.61 5.12 -3.16
N TRP A 228 0.54 5.64 -2.76
CA TRP A 228 0.74 7.09 -2.55
C TRP A 228 0.50 7.89 -3.83
N PHE A 229 1.03 7.42 -4.95
CA PHE A 229 0.78 8.00 -6.27
C PHE A 229 -0.73 8.06 -6.57
N GLY A 230 -1.46 6.96 -6.35
CA GLY A 230 -2.91 6.92 -6.52
C GLY A 230 -3.63 7.95 -5.65
N GLY A 231 -3.26 8.08 -4.38
CA GLY A 231 -3.78 9.11 -3.49
C GLY A 231 -3.55 10.53 -4.01
N ALA A 232 -2.34 10.80 -4.51
CA ALA A 232 -2.03 12.09 -5.15
C ALA A 232 -2.86 12.34 -6.41
N VAL A 233 -3.12 11.31 -7.23
CA VAL A 233 -4.04 11.40 -8.39
C VAL A 233 -5.46 11.75 -7.93
N GLY A 234 -5.97 11.10 -6.87
CA GLY A 234 -7.29 11.41 -6.29
C GLY A 234 -7.42 12.87 -5.86
N ILE A 235 -6.41 13.38 -5.16
CA ILE A 235 -6.34 14.80 -4.74
C ILE A 235 -6.26 15.74 -5.97
N ALA A 236 -5.43 15.39 -6.96
CA ALA A 236 -5.26 16.18 -8.18
C ALA A 236 -6.54 16.30 -9.02
N ARG A 237 -7.41 15.28 -8.97
CA ARG A 237 -8.73 15.29 -9.64
C ARG A 237 -9.61 16.45 -9.16
N THR A 238 -9.46 16.91 -7.92
CA THR A 238 -10.16 18.09 -7.41
C THR A 238 -9.78 19.34 -8.21
N LEU A 239 -8.49 19.58 -8.44
CA LEU A 239 -8.03 20.70 -9.25
C LEU A 239 -8.46 20.55 -10.72
N ARG A 240 -8.27 19.37 -11.31
CA ARG A 240 -8.68 19.08 -12.69
C ARG A 240 -10.17 19.36 -12.91
N ASN A 241 -11.02 18.86 -12.03
CA ASN A 241 -12.46 18.99 -12.15
C ASN A 241 -12.92 20.44 -11.97
N ALA A 242 -12.33 21.18 -11.02
CA ALA A 242 -12.60 22.60 -10.83
C ALA A 242 -12.19 23.44 -12.05
N THR A 243 -11.03 23.14 -12.63
CA THR A 243 -10.53 23.84 -13.84
C THR A 243 -11.39 23.52 -15.06
N ALA A 244 -11.76 22.23 -15.25
CA ALA A 244 -12.63 21.81 -16.33
C ALA A 244 -14.06 22.43 -16.24
N ALA A 245 -14.60 22.53 -15.02
CA ALA A 245 -15.88 23.18 -14.79
C ALA A 245 -15.87 24.68 -15.19
N ARG A 246 -14.77 25.38 -14.90
CA ARG A 246 -14.61 26.78 -15.35
C ARG A 246 -14.50 26.90 -16.87
N ALA A 247 -13.73 26.02 -17.51
CA ALA A 247 -13.62 26.01 -18.95
C ALA A 247 -14.96 25.72 -19.63
N ALA A 248 -15.76 24.81 -19.11
CA ALA A 248 -17.10 24.54 -19.60
C ALA A 248 -18.05 25.73 -19.40
N ALA A 249 -17.99 26.41 -18.25
CA ALA A 249 -18.80 27.61 -17.99
C ALA A 249 -18.46 28.75 -18.95
N GLU A 250 -17.19 28.96 -19.30
CA GLU A 250 -16.75 29.92 -20.30
C GLU A 250 -17.30 29.59 -21.68
N ALA A 251 -17.16 28.34 -22.12
CA ALA A 251 -17.66 27.87 -23.40
C ALA A 251 -19.18 28.08 -23.58
N GLU A 252 -19.92 28.06 -22.47
CA GLU A 252 -21.37 28.29 -22.42
C GLU A 252 -21.75 29.76 -22.12
N GLY A 253 -20.78 30.66 -22.00
CA GLY A 253 -21.01 32.08 -21.69
C GLY A 253 -21.51 32.36 -20.27
N ARG A 254 -21.32 31.42 -19.33
CA ARG A 254 -21.81 31.50 -17.94
C ARG A 254 -20.80 32.08 -16.94
N GLY A 255 -19.58 32.37 -17.39
CA GLY A 255 -18.55 32.98 -16.53
C GLY A 255 -17.17 32.95 -17.18
N PRO A 256 -16.14 33.46 -16.47
CA PRO A 256 -14.76 33.43 -16.95
C PRO A 256 -14.19 32.03 -16.89
N GLY A 257 -13.36 31.69 -17.86
CA GLY A 257 -12.61 30.44 -17.91
C GLY A 257 -11.50 30.37 -16.83
N PRO A 258 -10.71 29.28 -16.84
CA PRO A 258 -9.55 29.20 -15.99
C PRO A 258 -8.50 30.25 -16.40
N ASP A 259 -7.99 31.00 -15.44
CA ASP A 259 -6.89 31.92 -15.67
C ASP A 259 -5.55 31.20 -15.89
N GLN A 260 -4.52 31.97 -16.27
CA GLN A 260 -3.17 31.43 -16.53
C GLN A 260 -2.54 30.76 -15.29
N ILE A 261 -2.88 31.21 -14.08
CA ILE A 261 -2.35 30.64 -12.83
C ILE A 261 -2.97 29.26 -12.58
N GLY A 262 -4.29 29.13 -12.75
CA GLY A 262 -4.97 27.84 -12.66
C GLY A 262 -4.51 26.84 -13.72
N GLN A 263 -4.28 27.32 -14.96
CA GLN A 263 -3.70 26.50 -16.03
C GLN A 263 -2.27 26.07 -15.71
N ALA A 264 -1.43 26.96 -15.15
CA ALA A 264 -0.06 26.64 -14.75
C ALA A 264 -0.03 25.62 -13.60
N ALA A 265 -0.92 25.74 -12.61
CA ALA A 265 -1.06 24.76 -11.54
C ALA A 265 -1.45 23.37 -12.08
N LEU A 266 -2.43 23.30 -12.99
CA LEU A 266 -2.81 22.05 -13.63
C LEU A 266 -1.65 21.42 -14.42
N GLY A 267 -0.92 22.20 -15.23
CA GLY A 267 0.25 21.71 -15.97
C GLY A 267 1.41 21.26 -15.06
N ARG A 268 1.58 21.93 -13.89
CA ARG A 268 2.57 21.49 -12.90
C ARG A 268 2.20 20.16 -12.30
N VAL A 269 0.95 19.96 -11.88
CA VAL A 269 0.45 18.70 -11.32
C VAL A 269 0.57 17.57 -12.35
N ASP A 270 0.19 17.82 -13.60
CA ASP A 270 0.31 16.83 -14.69
C ASP A 270 1.75 16.32 -14.85
N ARG A 271 2.75 17.23 -14.90
CA ARG A 271 4.17 16.83 -14.99
C ARG A 271 4.64 15.97 -13.81
N LEU A 272 4.21 16.30 -12.58
CA LEU A 272 4.57 15.58 -11.37
C LEU A 272 3.97 14.15 -11.40
N LEU A 273 2.69 14.05 -11.76
CA LEU A 273 2.01 12.77 -11.87
C LEU A 273 2.61 11.91 -13.00
N HIS A 274 2.91 12.51 -14.15
CA HIS A 274 3.52 11.80 -15.28
C HIS A 274 4.91 11.25 -14.92
N ALA A 275 5.73 12.01 -14.19
CA ALA A 275 7.05 11.57 -13.75
C ALA A 275 6.95 10.37 -12.80
N MET A 276 6.02 10.39 -11.85
CA MET A 276 5.77 9.26 -10.92
C MET A 276 5.26 8.03 -11.68
N ALA A 277 4.32 8.20 -12.60
CA ALA A 277 3.77 7.10 -13.40
C ALA A 277 4.85 6.42 -14.23
N ALA A 278 5.70 7.18 -14.93
CA ALA A 278 6.80 6.65 -15.73
C ALA A 278 7.83 5.89 -14.87
N LEU A 279 8.15 6.41 -13.69
CA LEU A 279 9.07 5.77 -12.73
C LEU A 279 8.53 4.42 -12.24
N LEU A 280 7.26 4.39 -11.84
CA LEU A 280 6.58 3.17 -11.36
C LEU A 280 6.40 2.15 -12.49
N ALA A 281 6.03 2.59 -13.71
CA ALA A 281 5.90 1.69 -14.85
C ALA A 281 7.20 0.97 -15.18
N ARG A 282 8.30 1.72 -15.24
CA ARG A 282 9.63 1.15 -15.46
C ARG A 282 10.00 0.14 -14.36
N ALA A 283 9.79 0.51 -13.10
CA ALA A 283 10.11 -0.38 -11.99
C ALA A 283 9.28 -1.68 -12.02
N ALA A 284 8.00 -1.62 -12.40
CA ALA A 284 7.17 -2.81 -12.56
C ALA A 284 7.70 -3.75 -13.64
N ASP A 285 8.15 -3.20 -14.78
CA ASP A 285 8.76 -3.97 -15.85
C ASP A 285 10.11 -4.57 -15.42
N ASP A 286 10.88 -3.86 -14.59
CA ASP A 286 12.15 -4.33 -14.05
C ASP A 286 11.93 -5.48 -13.04
N VAL A 287 10.87 -5.42 -12.22
CA VAL A 287 10.47 -6.51 -11.31
C VAL A 287 10.12 -7.77 -12.11
N ASP A 288 9.19 -7.67 -13.06
CA ASP A 288 8.71 -8.82 -13.82
C ASP A 288 9.78 -9.43 -14.75
N ALA A 289 10.77 -8.64 -15.14
CA ALA A 289 11.94 -9.10 -15.89
C ALA A 289 13.07 -9.65 -15.00
N GLY A 290 12.91 -9.71 -13.68
CA GLY A 290 13.91 -10.21 -12.74
C GLY A 290 15.16 -9.32 -12.62
N ARG A 291 15.10 -8.05 -13.00
CA ARG A 291 16.22 -7.10 -12.92
C ARG A 291 16.41 -6.46 -11.56
N LEU A 292 15.43 -6.57 -10.67
CA LEU A 292 15.48 -6.07 -9.29
C LEU A 292 15.61 -7.24 -8.32
N ASP A 293 16.81 -7.78 -8.16
CA ASP A 293 17.16 -8.73 -7.11
C ASP A 293 17.16 -8.05 -5.72
N HIS A 294 17.60 -8.77 -4.67
CA HIS A 294 17.55 -8.23 -3.31
C HIS A 294 18.35 -6.92 -3.16
N GLY A 295 19.63 -6.89 -3.53
CA GLY A 295 20.50 -5.72 -3.32
C GLY A 295 20.09 -4.53 -4.18
N ARG A 296 19.96 -4.76 -5.46
CA ARG A 296 19.56 -3.74 -6.45
C ARG A 296 18.12 -3.26 -6.20
N GLY A 297 17.23 -4.18 -5.84
CA GLY A 297 15.85 -3.86 -5.52
C GLY A 297 15.71 -2.92 -4.33
N MET A 298 16.52 -3.09 -3.27
CA MET A 298 16.49 -2.22 -2.09
C MET A 298 16.91 -0.78 -2.42
N VAL A 299 17.98 -0.62 -3.19
CA VAL A 299 18.46 0.71 -3.63
C VAL A 299 17.40 1.39 -4.50
N GLU A 300 16.80 0.65 -5.43
CA GLU A 300 15.77 1.19 -6.32
C GLU A 300 14.48 1.51 -5.56
N ALA A 301 14.11 0.70 -4.58
CA ALA A 301 12.98 1.00 -3.69
C ALA A 301 13.20 2.30 -2.90
N ASP A 302 14.39 2.55 -2.38
CA ASP A 302 14.70 3.80 -1.68
C ASP A 302 14.60 5.01 -2.62
N ARG A 303 15.14 4.92 -3.83
CA ARG A 303 15.03 5.96 -4.86
C ARG A 303 13.58 6.28 -5.21
N ILE A 304 12.80 5.24 -5.52
CA ILE A 304 11.41 5.39 -5.97
C ILE A 304 10.55 5.92 -4.84
N ARG A 305 10.63 5.33 -3.65
CA ARG A 305 9.83 5.75 -2.49
C ARG A 305 10.12 7.18 -2.09
N GLY A 306 11.40 7.57 -2.01
CA GLY A 306 11.80 8.94 -1.71
C GLY A 306 11.28 9.94 -2.73
N THR A 307 11.47 9.65 -4.02
CA THR A 307 11.00 10.48 -5.13
C THR A 307 9.48 10.61 -5.12
N VAL A 308 8.73 9.50 -5.02
CA VAL A 308 7.26 9.52 -5.03
C VAL A 308 6.72 10.25 -3.81
N ALA A 309 7.28 10.03 -2.61
CA ALA A 309 6.85 10.72 -1.40
C ALA A 309 7.03 12.25 -1.50
N GLN A 310 8.16 12.70 -2.06
CA GLN A 310 8.42 14.11 -2.31
C GLN A 310 7.42 14.70 -3.32
N LEU A 311 7.25 14.04 -4.46
CA LEU A 311 6.37 14.52 -5.52
C LEU A 311 4.89 14.50 -5.11
N CYS A 312 4.43 13.52 -4.33
CA CYS A 312 3.10 13.50 -3.74
C CYS A 312 2.87 14.69 -2.81
N THR A 313 3.86 15.03 -1.98
CA THR A 313 3.81 16.22 -1.12
C THR A 313 3.68 17.50 -1.95
N GLU A 314 4.44 17.60 -3.05
CA GLU A 314 4.37 18.75 -3.96
C GLU A 314 3.00 18.83 -4.66
N VAL A 315 2.41 17.70 -5.07
CA VAL A 315 1.05 17.68 -5.65
C VAL A 315 0.02 18.21 -4.65
N MET A 316 0.06 17.75 -3.38
CA MET A 316 -0.84 18.25 -2.34
C MET A 316 -0.72 19.77 -2.16
N ASP A 317 0.52 20.25 -2.12
CA ASP A 317 0.81 21.70 -1.98
C ASP A 317 0.26 22.50 -3.15
N VAL A 318 0.52 22.09 -4.39
CA VAL A 318 0.05 22.79 -5.59
C VAL A 318 -1.47 22.82 -5.66
N VAL A 319 -2.11 21.68 -5.38
CA VAL A 319 -3.58 21.59 -5.36
C VAL A 319 -4.15 22.50 -4.27
N GLY A 320 -3.60 22.45 -3.05
CA GLY A 320 -4.04 23.29 -1.94
C GLY A 320 -3.92 24.79 -2.23
N GLN A 321 -2.79 25.23 -2.80
CA GLN A 321 -2.56 26.63 -3.19
C GLN A 321 -3.53 27.08 -4.31
N ALA A 322 -3.78 26.22 -5.30
CA ALA A 322 -4.64 26.56 -6.44
C ALA A 322 -6.13 26.56 -6.11
N THR A 323 -6.57 25.70 -5.19
CA THR A 323 -7.99 25.55 -4.83
C THR A 323 -8.40 26.29 -3.56
N GLY A 324 -7.42 26.73 -2.76
CA GLY A 324 -7.66 27.36 -1.47
C GLY A 324 -8.33 26.44 -0.45
N PRO A 325 -8.94 27.00 0.61
CA PRO A 325 -9.53 26.21 1.69
C PRO A 325 -10.84 25.51 1.31
N GLY A 326 -11.46 25.87 0.19
CA GLY A 326 -12.80 25.39 -0.21
C GLY A 326 -12.94 23.88 -0.18
N PRO A 327 -12.12 23.09 -0.91
CA PRO A 327 -12.21 21.64 -0.91
C PRO A 327 -11.95 21.00 0.46
N LEU A 328 -11.06 21.57 1.27
CA LEU A 328 -10.74 21.04 2.61
C LEU A 328 -11.88 21.24 3.61
N THR A 329 -12.74 22.25 3.39
CA THR A 329 -13.85 22.60 4.30
C THR A 329 -15.22 22.19 3.74
N GLY A 330 -15.32 21.99 2.42
CA GLY A 330 -16.58 21.71 1.73
C GLY A 330 -16.71 20.29 1.19
N SER A 331 -15.61 19.48 1.17
CA SER A 331 -15.63 18.09 0.70
C SER A 331 -14.99 17.17 1.71
N ALA A 332 -15.81 16.38 2.40
CA ALA A 332 -15.31 15.38 3.35
C ALA A 332 -14.35 14.39 2.69
N ALA A 333 -14.65 13.92 1.47
CA ALA A 333 -13.81 12.99 0.74
C ALA A 333 -12.42 13.60 0.42
N HIS A 334 -12.36 14.87 -0.04
CA HIS A 334 -11.08 15.53 -0.30
C HIS A 334 -10.29 15.77 0.99
N ALA A 335 -10.95 16.22 2.06
CA ALA A 335 -10.29 16.45 3.34
C ALA A 335 -9.71 15.14 3.92
N ARG A 336 -10.46 14.02 3.83
CA ARG A 336 -9.97 12.69 4.21
C ARG A 336 -8.77 12.28 3.34
N ALA A 337 -8.86 12.38 2.02
CA ALA A 337 -7.78 12.00 1.12
C ALA A 337 -6.47 12.72 1.43
N VAL A 338 -6.51 14.03 1.74
CA VAL A 338 -5.34 14.82 2.15
C VAL A 338 -4.80 14.34 3.50
N ALA A 339 -5.67 14.14 4.50
CA ALA A 339 -5.25 13.67 5.82
C ALA A 339 -4.65 12.25 5.76
N ASP A 340 -5.29 11.35 5.01
CA ASP A 340 -4.86 9.98 4.82
C ASP A 340 -3.49 9.91 4.15
N LEU A 341 -3.30 10.67 3.05
CA LEU A 341 -2.03 10.68 2.33
C LEU A 341 -0.90 11.25 3.19
N GLN A 342 -1.16 12.29 4.00
CA GLN A 342 -0.16 12.84 4.92
C GLN A 342 0.35 11.78 5.92
N VAL A 343 -0.53 10.94 6.47
CA VAL A 343 -0.15 9.86 7.39
C VAL A 343 0.57 8.75 6.62
N TYR A 344 0.03 8.34 5.48
CA TYR A 344 0.56 7.21 4.72
C TYR A 344 1.99 7.48 4.19
N LEU A 345 2.28 8.69 3.75
CA LEU A 345 3.62 9.09 3.31
C LEU A 345 4.68 8.96 4.41
N ARG A 346 4.29 8.92 5.70
CA ARG A 346 5.25 8.75 6.83
C ARG A 346 5.80 7.33 6.93
N GLN A 347 5.33 6.37 6.13
CA GLN A 347 6.02 5.09 5.94
C GLN A 347 7.35 5.22 5.18
N HIS A 348 7.59 6.34 4.50
CA HIS A 348 8.93 6.77 4.11
C HIS A 348 9.56 7.55 5.26
N HIS A 349 10.74 7.11 5.72
CA HIS A 349 11.39 7.67 6.90
C HIS A 349 12.26 8.91 6.59
N GLY A 350 12.09 9.51 5.40
CA GLY A 350 12.77 10.72 4.99
C GLY A 350 14.30 10.57 5.05
N HIS A 351 14.97 11.45 5.77
CA HIS A 351 16.44 11.47 5.83
C HIS A 351 17.10 10.16 6.25
N ARG A 352 16.41 9.26 6.95
CA ARG A 352 16.96 7.93 7.29
C ARG A 352 17.05 7.03 6.07
N ASP A 353 16.04 7.06 5.22
CA ASP A 353 16.02 6.29 3.98
C ASP A 353 17.00 6.91 2.96
N ASP A 354 17.07 8.25 2.87
CA ASP A 354 18.06 8.96 2.07
C ASP A 354 19.50 8.66 2.52
N ALA A 355 19.75 8.59 3.83
CA ALA A 355 21.07 8.24 4.36
C ALA A 355 21.47 6.79 4.03
N ARG A 356 20.50 5.86 4.07
CA ARG A 356 20.72 4.46 3.65
C ARG A 356 21.08 4.39 2.17
N LEU A 357 20.32 5.09 1.33
CA LEU A 357 20.60 5.21 -0.10
C LEU A 357 22.00 5.80 -0.35
N GLY A 358 22.35 6.90 0.35
CA GLY A 358 23.66 7.52 0.25
C GLY A 358 24.81 6.58 0.64
N ALA A 359 24.62 5.78 1.71
CA ALA A 359 25.59 4.78 2.12
C ALA A 359 25.78 3.68 1.06
N ALA A 360 24.69 3.17 0.47
CA ALA A 360 24.75 2.17 -0.59
C ALA A 360 25.48 2.69 -1.86
N LEU A 361 25.29 3.97 -2.18
CA LEU A 361 26.02 4.63 -3.29
C LEU A 361 27.53 4.70 -3.02
N LEU A 362 27.94 4.99 -1.78
CA LEU A 362 29.35 5.10 -1.41
C LEU A 362 30.07 3.74 -1.34
N THR A 363 29.37 2.67 -0.97
CA THR A 363 29.94 1.31 -0.88
C THR A 363 30.00 0.58 -2.21
N GLY A 364 29.40 1.14 -3.28
CA GLY A 364 29.35 0.50 -4.59
C GLY A 364 28.39 -0.70 -4.65
N GLU A 365 27.49 -0.85 -3.69
CA GLU A 365 26.43 -1.87 -3.70
C GLU A 365 25.41 -1.66 -4.84
N THR A 366 25.57 -0.60 -5.60
CA THR A 366 24.78 -0.29 -6.79
C THR A 366 25.53 -0.76 -8.03
N ASP A 367 25.08 -1.84 -8.67
CA ASP A 367 25.56 -2.24 -10.00
C ASP A 367 25.37 -1.07 -10.99
N GLY A 368 26.48 -0.45 -11.42
CA GLY A 368 26.48 0.64 -12.37
C GLY A 368 26.80 2.02 -11.80
N GLY A 369 27.01 2.16 -10.48
CA GLY A 369 27.52 3.40 -9.88
C GLY A 369 26.58 4.60 -10.05
N TRP A 370 27.19 5.77 -10.03
CA TRP A 370 26.56 7.05 -10.31
C TRP A 370 26.17 7.15 -11.78
N THR A 371 24.95 7.61 -12.07
CA THR A 371 24.51 7.91 -13.44
C THR A 371 24.75 9.38 -13.80
N TRP A 372 25.37 10.13 -12.91
CA TRP A 372 25.72 11.56 -13.00
C TRP A 372 27.07 11.85 -12.35
#